data_cb5b8e09e5c00e50304843609c338e9d
#
_entry.id   cb5b8e09e5c00e50304843609c338e9d
#
_cell.length_a   1.000
_cell.length_b   1.000
_cell.length_c   1.000
_cell.angle_alpha   90.00
_cell.angle_beta   90.00
_cell.angle_gamma   90.00
#
_symmetry.space_group_name_H-M   'P 1'
#
loop_
_entity.id
_entity.type
_entity.pdbx_description
1 polymer ?
#
loop_
_entity_poly.entity_id
_entity_poly.type
_entity_poly.pdbx_seq_one_letter_code
_entity_poly.pdbx_strand_id
1 'polypeptide(L)'
;MLRITMNKSASGAKKYYSEPYYKEGKDVQLDYYAEKNQTIGKWGGSGSLMLELGLDIDKNEFSKLCDNKNPVNGKSLTPRNDKERRVGYDFTFNASKSVSIAYAFADENDKKEILKAFQDSVASAMSEIETGMQARVRNQKQNLNRETGNIVYGEFTHFTTRPV
;
A
#
# COMPACT_ATOMS: atom_id res chain seq x y z
N MET A 1 10.90 2.39 11.70
CA MET A 1 10.04 3.53 12.15
C MET A 1 8.79 3.53 11.30
N LEU A 2 7.59 3.63 11.90
CA LEU A 2 6.31 3.68 11.20
C LEU A 2 5.76 5.11 11.21
N ARG A 3 5.33 5.60 10.05
CA ARG A 3 4.58 6.85 9.88
C ARG A 3 3.25 6.53 9.21
N ILE A 4 2.16 7.10 9.72
CA ILE A 4 0.81 6.91 9.16
C ILE A 4 0.29 8.26 8.69
N THR A 5 -0.13 8.33 7.44
CA THR A 5 -0.71 9.54 6.81
C THR A 5 -2.07 9.20 6.22
N MET A 6 -3.07 10.03 6.50
CA MET A 6 -4.43 9.84 5.98
C MET A 6 -4.58 10.48 4.61
N ASN A 7 -5.04 9.71 3.63
CA ASN A 7 -5.36 10.18 2.28
C ASN A 7 -6.84 10.57 2.19
N LYS A 8 -7.09 11.85 1.86
CA LYS A 8 -8.43 12.41 1.66
C LYS A 8 -8.78 12.63 0.18
N SER A 9 -7.84 12.49 -0.73
CA SER A 9 -8.04 12.74 -2.16
C SER A 9 -7.81 11.48 -2.98
N ALA A 10 -8.86 11.00 -3.65
CA ALA A 10 -8.74 9.87 -4.56
C ALA A 10 -7.82 10.18 -5.76
N SER A 11 -7.91 11.40 -6.32
CA SER A 11 -7.04 11.82 -7.41
C SER A 11 -5.57 11.95 -6.97
N GLY A 12 -5.34 12.47 -5.76
CA GLY A 12 -4.01 12.55 -5.16
C GLY A 12 -3.40 11.16 -4.94
N ALA A 13 -4.16 10.22 -4.35
CA ALA A 13 -3.70 8.86 -4.15
C ALA A 13 -3.38 8.17 -5.49
N LYS A 14 -4.27 8.26 -6.47
CA LYS A 14 -4.06 7.69 -7.82
C LYS A 14 -2.79 8.26 -8.48
N LYS A 15 -2.62 9.57 -8.46
CA LYS A 15 -1.45 10.23 -9.03
C LYS A 15 -0.17 9.81 -8.32
N TYR A 16 -0.20 9.79 -6.99
CA TYR A 16 0.96 9.45 -6.17
C TYR A 16 1.47 8.03 -6.46
N TYR A 17 0.57 7.06 -6.61
CA TYR A 17 0.94 5.66 -6.82
C TYR A 17 1.01 5.24 -8.29
N SER A 18 0.50 6.04 -9.24
CA SER A 18 0.52 5.68 -10.66
C SER A 18 1.74 6.18 -11.43
N GLU A 19 2.32 7.33 -11.06
CA GLU A 19 3.41 7.92 -11.83
C GLU A 19 4.74 7.15 -11.76
N PRO A 20 5.19 6.64 -10.60
CA PRO A 20 6.48 5.95 -10.51
C PRO A 20 6.47 4.50 -10.98
N TYR A 21 5.29 3.83 -10.94
CA TYR A 21 5.20 2.37 -11.07
C TYR A 21 4.68 1.88 -12.41
N TYR A 22 4.14 2.76 -13.25
CA TYR A 22 3.43 2.40 -14.47
C TYR A 22 3.83 3.20 -15.71
N LYS A 23 5.03 3.78 -15.75
CA LYS A 23 5.52 4.40 -16.99
C LYS A 23 5.96 3.32 -17.96
N GLU A 24 5.01 2.74 -18.68
CA GLU A 24 5.30 2.06 -19.94
C GLU A 24 5.74 3.09 -20.99
N GLY A 25 6.93 2.92 -21.55
CA GLY A 25 7.26 3.35 -22.90
C GLY A 25 7.71 4.79 -23.12
N LYS A 26 8.35 5.47 -22.16
CA LYS A 26 9.17 6.66 -22.48
C LYS A 26 10.52 6.57 -21.82
N ASP A 27 11.58 6.79 -22.61
CA ASP A 27 12.96 6.97 -22.18
C ASP A 27 13.04 8.02 -21.06
N VAL A 28 12.88 7.57 -19.83
CA VAL A 28 13.35 8.33 -18.69
C VAL A 28 14.83 8.04 -18.64
N GLN A 29 15.67 9.04 -18.78
CA GLN A 29 17.08 8.94 -18.37
C GLN A 29 17.06 8.33 -16.99
N LEU A 30 17.38 7.05 -16.94
CA LEU A 30 17.42 6.24 -15.75
C LEU A 30 18.44 6.89 -14.84
N ASP A 31 17.97 7.47 -13.77
CA ASP A 31 18.82 7.78 -12.64
C ASP A 31 19.60 6.50 -12.33
N TYR A 32 20.91 6.56 -12.34
CA TYR A 32 21.86 5.44 -12.24
C TYR A 32 21.56 4.49 -11.06
N TYR A 33 20.72 4.92 -10.11
CA TYR A 33 20.26 4.17 -8.95
C TYR A 33 18.86 3.55 -9.08
N ALA A 34 18.14 3.83 -10.15
CA ALA A 34 16.81 3.26 -10.42
C ALA A 34 16.87 1.93 -11.18
N GLU A 35 18.07 1.41 -11.42
CA GLU A 35 18.28 0.18 -12.17
C GLU A 35 17.72 -1.04 -11.41
N LYS A 36 16.81 -1.69 -12.06
CA LYS A 36 16.46 -3.12 -11.98
C LYS A 36 15.58 -3.65 -10.85
N ASN A 37 15.24 -2.91 -9.80
CA ASN A 37 14.47 -3.48 -8.68
C ASN A 37 13.27 -2.64 -8.24
N GLN A 38 12.55 -1.99 -9.15
CA GLN A 38 11.19 -1.56 -8.83
C GLN A 38 10.34 -2.81 -8.74
N THR A 39 10.12 -3.27 -7.52
CA THR A 39 9.21 -4.38 -7.29
C THR A 39 7.81 -3.93 -7.65
N ILE A 40 7.18 -4.68 -8.54
CA ILE A 40 5.74 -4.58 -8.82
C ILE A 40 5.03 -4.57 -7.46
N GLY A 41 4.13 -3.61 -7.26
CA GLY A 41 3.35 -3.54 -6.02
C GLY A 41 2.55 -4.82 -5.81
N LYS A 42 2.40 -5.26 -4.57
CA LYS A 42 1.67 -6.47 -4.22
C LYS A 42 0.45 -6.15 -3.39
N TRP A 43 -0.65 -6.87 -3.63
CA TRP A 43 -1.82 -6.83 -2.77
C TRP A 43 -1.59 -7.64 -1.51
N GLY A 44 -2.11 -7.14 -0.37
CA GLY A 44 -2.06 -7.82 0.91
C GLY A 44 -3.31 -7.55 1.75
N GLY A 45 -3.37 -8.26 2.88
CA GLY A 45 -4.50 -8.29 3.77
C GLY A 45 -5.63 -9.25 3.33
N SER A 46 -6.43 -9.73 4.26
CA SER A 46 -7.55 -10.65 3.97
C SER A 46 -8.63 -10.02 3.09
N GLY A 47 -8.74 -8.69 3.12
CA GLY A 47 -9.62 -7.93 2.23
C GLY A 47 -9.28 -8.09 0.76
N SER A 48 -8.02 -8.33 0.39
CA SER A 48 -7.63 -8.57 -1.00
C SER A 48 -8.21 -9.88 -1.53
N LEU A 49 -8.22 -10.93 -0.71
CA LEU A 49 -8.84 -12.21 -1.07
C LEU A 49 -10.36 -12.09 -1.20
N MET A 50 -11.01 -11.35 -0.30
CA MET A 50 -12.46 -11.09 -0.37
C MET A 50 -12.87 -10.31 -1.62
N LEU A 51 -11.97 -9.51 -2.16
CA LEU A 51 -12.18 -8.72 -3.38
C LEU A 51 -11.66 -9.43 -4.64
N GLU A 52 -11.20 -10.67 -4.51
CA GLU A 52 -10.68 -11.50 -5.61
C GLU A 52 -9.53 -10.82 -6.38
N LEU A 53 -8.68 -10.06 -5.66
CA LEU A 53 -7.52 -9.39 -6.25
C LEU A 53 -6.41 -10.39 -6.52
N GLY A 54 -5.63 -10.16 -7.58
CA GLY A 54 -4.43 -10.93 -7.88
C GLY A 54 -3.32 -10.76 -6.85
N LEU A 55 -2.13 -11.26 -7.14
CA LEU A 55 -0.95 -11.00 -6.31
C LEU A 55 -0.38 -9.62 -6.58
N ASP A 56 -0.27 -9.26 -7.85
CA ASP A 56 0.33 -8.01 -8.29
C ASP A 56 -0.75 -6.92 -8.43
N ILE A 57 -0.37 -5.68 -8.15
CA ILE A 57 -1.31 -4.56 -8.21
C ILE A 57 -1.55 -4.14 -9.65
N ASP A 58 -2.79 -4.29 -10.10
CA ASP A 58 -3.26 -3.69 -11.35
C ASP A 58 -3.69 -2.23 -11.12
N LYS A 59 -3.33 -1.36 -12.06
CA LYS A 59 -3.63 0.07 -12.01
C LYS A 59 -5.13 0.37 -11.97
N ASN A 60 -5.92 -0.40 -12.73
CA ASN A 60 -7.37 -0.20 -12.79
C ASN A 60 -8.04 -0.65 -11.49
N GLU A 61 -7.59 -1.79 -10.92
CA GLU A 61 -8.07 -2.27 -9.62
C GLU A 61 -7.80 -1.24 -8.52
N PHE A 62 -6.54 -0.76 -8.44
CA PHE A 62 -6.16 0.28 -7.50
C PHE A 62 -6.99 1.56 -7.67
N SER A 63 -7.18 2.01 -8.91
CA SER A 63 -8.01 3.18 -9.21
C SER A 63 -9.46 2.99 -8.77
N LYS A 64 -10.06 1.81 -9.01
CA LYS A 64 -11.43 1.50 -8.58
C LYS A 64 -11.58 1.50 -7.06
N LEU A 65 -10.60 0.92 -6.33
CA LEU A 65 -10.58 0.96 -4.86
C LEU A 65 -10.50 2.39 -4.34
N CYS A 66 -9.63 3.23 -4.93
CA CYS A 66 -9.57 4.66 -4.61
C CYS A 66 -10.92 5.36 -4.85
N ASP A 67 -11.72 4.92 -5.81
CA ASP A 67 -13.06 5.44 -6.09
C ASP A 67 -14.18 4.78 -5.26
N ASN A 68 -13.83 3.97 -4.26
CA ASN A 68 -14.80 3.23 -3.44
C ASN A 68 -15.61 2.22 -4.26
N LYS A 69 -15.00 1.60 -5.26
CA LYS A 69 -15.65 0.60 -6.11
C LYS A 69 -14.96 -0.75 -5.97
N ASN A 70 -15.77 -1.80 -5.94
CA ASN A 70 -15.27 -3.15 -6.03
C ASN A 70 -14.64 -3.38 -7.43
N PRO A 71 -13.40 -3.83 -7.53
CA PRO A 71 -12.70 -4.01 -8.80
C PRO A 71 -13.38 -5.00 -9.74
N VAL A 72 -13.99 -6.05 -9.21
CA VAL A 72 -14.61 -7.13 -9.99
C VAL A 72 -15.97 -6.70 -10.52
N ASN A 73 -16.88 -6.26 -9.66
CA ASN A 73 -18.27 -6.02 -10.02
C ASN A 73 -18.66 -4.54 -10.14
N GLY A 74 -17.76 -3.61 -9.85
CA GLY A 74 -17.98 -2.16 -9.96
C GLY A 74 -18.95 -1.55 -8.93
N LYS A 75 -19.50 -2.35 -8.02
CA LYS A 75 -20.41 -1.85 -6.97
C LYS A 75 -19.68 -1.03 -5.94
N SER A 76 -20.36 -0.09 -5.28
CA SER A 76 -19.78 0.67 -4.18
C SER A 76 -19.44 -0.25 -3.00
N LEU A 77 -18.22 -0.12 -2.48
CA LEU A 77 -17.75 -0.87 -1.30
C LEU A 77 -18.41 -0.39 -0.01
N THR A 78 -18.72 0.91 0.04
CA THR A 78 -19.43 1.49 1.18
C THR A 78 -20.64 2.30 0.70
N PRO A 79 -21.74 2.37 1.49
CA PRO A 79 -22.96 3.10 1.10
C PRO A 79 -22.74 4.60 0.92
N ARG A 80 -21.73 5.16 1.60
CA ARG A 80 -21.44 6.59 1.61
C ARG A 80 -20.29 6.90 0.66
N ASN A 81 -20.56 7.66 -0.37
CA ASN A 81 -19.56 8.17 -1.29
C ASN A 81 -19.49 9.70 -1.21
N ASP A 82 -19.04 10.20 -0.07
CA ASP A 82 -18.84 11.62 0.18
C ASP A 82 -17.53 12.11 -0.44
N LYS A 83 -17.51 13.35 -0.93
CA LYS A 83 -16.28 14.00 -1.45
C LYS A 83 -15.20 14.13 -0.37
N GLU A 84 -15.59 14.28 0.89
CA GLU A 84 -14.72 14.38 2.05
C GLU A 84 -14.41 13.02 2.71
N ARG A 85 -14.72 11.91 2.04
CA ARG A 85 -14.44 10.57 2.57
C ARG A 85 -12.94 10.34 2.72
N ARG A 86 -12.56 9.55 3.68
CA ARG A 86 -11.21 9.00 3.76
C ARG A 86 -11.03 7.97 2.65
N VAL A 87 -10.04 8.16 1.80
CA VAL A 87 -9.73 7.23 0.71
C VAL A 87 -8.95 6.03 1.23
N GLY A 88 -8.00 6.30 2.12
CA GLY A 88 -7.17 5.29 2.73
C GLY A 88 -6.12 5.91 3.64
N TYR A 89 -5.20 5.08 4.08
CA TYR A 89 -4.05 5.46 4.88
C TYR A 89 -2.78 5.00 4.19
N ASP A 90 -1.76 5.83 4.26
CA ASP A 90 -0.41 5.50 3.84
C ASP A 90 0.41 5.11 5.09
N PHE A 91 0.88 3.89 5.10
CA PHE A 91 1.74 3.33 6.14
C PHE A 91 3.16 3.27 5.61
N THR A 92 4.00 4.21 6.01
CA THR A 92 5.40 4.25 5.59
C THR A 92 6.27 3.57 6.64
N PHE A 93 6.80 2.40 6.31
CA PHE A 93 7.76 1.67 7.12
C PHE A 93 9.18 2.00 6.66
N ASN A 94 10.01 2.50 7.54
CA ASN A 94 11.40 2.81 7.24
C ASN A 94 12.34 1.93 8.07
N ALA A 95 13.30 1.31 7.41
CA ALA A 95 14.41 0.65 8.08
C ALA A 95 15.23 1.67 8.88
N SER A 96 15.93 1.22 9.90
CA SER A 96 16.88 2.09 10.62
C SER A 96 18.04 2.47 9.69
N LYS A 97 18.70 3.59 9.99
CA LYS A 97 19.84 4.05 9.20
C LYS A 97 20.96 3.00 9.15
N SER A 98 21.19 2.27 10.23
CA SER A 98 22.19 1.20 10.29
C SER A 98 21.85 0.05 9.34
N VAL A 99 20.60 -0.37 9.28
CA VAL A 99 20.12 -1.41 8.33
C VAL A 99 20.25 -0.92 6.89
N SER A 100 19.89 0.33 6.61
CA SER A 100 20.05 0.90 5.27
C SER A 100 21.50 0.98 4.82
N ILE A 101 22.42 1.30 5.74
CA ILE A 101 23.86 1.30 5.46
C ILE A 101 24.36 -0.14 5.24
N ALA A 102 23.98 -1.09 6.12
CA ALA A 102 24.34 -2.49 5.94
C ALA A 102 23.87 -3.01 4.58
N TYR A 103 22.64 -2.72 4.17
CA TYR A 103 22.10 -3.08 2.87
C TYR A 103 22.93 -2.50 1.70
N ALA A 104 23.35 -1.23 1.81
CA ALA A 104 24.10 -0.55 0.75
C ALA A 104 25.47 -1.18 0.49
N PHE A 105 26.12 -1.72 1.54
CA PHE A 105 27.46 -2.34 1.45
C PHE A 105 27.45 -3.87 1.42
N ALA A 106 26.28 -4.50 1.53
CA ALA A 106 26.13 -5.94 1.53
C ALA A 106 26.37 -6.54 0.14
N ASP A 107 26.76 -7.79 0.09
CA ASP A 107 26.72 -8.57 -1.13
C ASP A 107 25.28 -8.94 -1.54
N GLU A 108 25.11 -9.55 -2.71
CA GLU A 108 23.78 -9.86 -3.25
C GLU A 108 22.98 -10.87 -2.40
N ASN A 109 23.64 -11.77 -1.67
CA ASN A 109 22.95 -12.72 -0.79
C ASN A 109 22.49 -12.03 0.49
N ASP A 110 23.38 -11.27 1.13
CA ASP A 110 23.06 -10.50 2.33
C ASP A 110 21.97 -9.45 2.05
N LYS A 111 22.00 -8.79 0.89
CA LYS A 111 20.93 -7.88 0.47
C LYS A 111 19.57 -8.57 0.43
N LYS A 112 19.49 -9.77 -0.13
CA LYS A 112 18.25 -10.56 -0.18
C LYS A 112 17.76 -10.91 1.21
N GLU A 113 18.66 -11.32 2.10
CA GLU A 113 18.31 -11.66 3.48
C GLU A 113 17.84 -10.45 4.28
N ILE A 114 18.53 -9.32 4.17
CA ILE A 114 18.14 -8.07 4.83
C ILE A 114 16.78 -7.59 4.32
N LEU A 115 16.57 -7.62 3.01
CA LEU A 115 15.29 -7.23 2.40
C LEU A 115 14.17 -8.13 2.87
N LYS A 116 14.39 -9.45 2.85
CA LYS A 116 13.42 -10.44 3.31
C LYS A 116 13.06 -10.21 4.79
N ALA A 117 14.04 -10.05 5.66
CA ALA A 117 13.80 -9.79 7.09
C ALA A 117 13.00 -8.49 7.31
N PHE A 118 13.25 -7.46 6.51
CA PHE A 118 12.49 -6.22 6.55
C PHE A 118 11.03 -6.44 6.10
N GLN A 119 10.82 -7.14 4.99
CA GLN A 119 9.47 -7.46 4.47
C GLN A 119 8.69 -8.35 5.45
N ASP A 120 9.32 -9.36 6.04
CA ASP A 120 8.70 -10.22 7.06
C ASP A 120 8.28 -9.39 8.30
N SER A 121 9.08 -8.42 8.69
CA SER A 121 8.75 -7.51 9.79
C SER A 121 7.56 -6.60 9.46
N VAL A 122 7.49 -6.09 8.23
CA VAL A 122 6.35 -5.30 7.75
C VAL A 122 5.08 -6.15 7.69
N ALA A 123 5.18 -7.38 7.17
CA ALA A 123 4.05 -8.31 7.11
C ALA A 123 3.50 -8.63 8.51
N SER A 124 4.38 -8.89 9.49
CA SER A 124 3.96 -9.09 10.88
C SER A 124 3.25 -7.87 11.46
N ALA A 125 3.78 -6.67 11.22
CA ALA A 125 3.15 -5.44 11.70
C ALA A 125 1.80 -5.18 11.03
N MET A 126 1.67 -5.46 9.72
CA MET A 126 0.39 -5.32 9.01
C MET A 126 -0.64 -6.34 9.46
N SER A 127 -0.23 -7.56 9.78
CA SER A 127 -1.12 -8.58 10.36
C SER A 127 -1.69 -8.15 11.71
N GLU A 128 -0.86 -7.56 12.57
CA GLU A 128 -1.31 -7.02 13.86
C GLU A 128 -2.27 -5.83 13.69
N ILE A 129 -1.96 -4.93 12.76
CA ILE A 129 -2.85 -3.82 12.40
C ILE A 129 -4.19 -4.34 11.89
N GLU A 130 -4.19 -5.37 11.06
CA GLU A 130 -5.40 -5.96 10.49
C GLU A 130 -6.32 -6.55 11.56
N THR A 131 -5.77 -7.27 12.54
CA THR A 131 -6.57 -7.83 13.65
C THR A 131 -7.29 -6.76 14.47
N GLY A 132 -6.67 -5.59 14.63
CA GLY A 132 -7.26 -4.45 15.35
C GLY A 132 -8.20 -3.58 14.52
N MET A 133 -8.43 -3.90 13.22
CA MET A 133 -9.24 -3.06 12.36
C MET A 133 -10.71 -3.05 12.76
N GLN A 134 -11.26 -1.82 12.82
CA GLN A 134 -12.64 -1.57 13.19
C GLN A 134 -13.35 -0.71 12.15
N ALA A 135 -14.61 -1.02 11.89
CA ALA A 135 -15.51 -0.19 11.11
C ALA A 135 -16.58 0.44 12.00
N ARG A 136 -16.85 1.73 11.73
CA ARG A 136 -17.97 2.40 12.41
C ARG A 136 -19.29 1.97 11.79
N VAL A 137 -20.14 1.41 12.61
CA VAL A 137 -21.51 1.01 12.24
C VAL A 137 -22.50 1.92 12.96
N ARG A 138 -23.45 2.49 12.21
CA ARG A 138 -24.54 3.25 12.78
C ARG A 138 -25.72 2.32 13.05
N ASN A 139 -26.02 2.11 14.33
CA ASN A 139 -27.17 1.34 14.76
C ASN A 139 -28.06 2.23 15.65
N GLN A 140 -29.36 2.35 15.32
CA GLN A 140 -30.37 3.09 16.11
C GLN A 140 -29.92 4.45 16.62
N LYS A 141 -29.33 5.31 15.74
CA LYS A 141 -28.77 6.64 16.03
C LYS A 141 -27.47 6.64 16.88
N GLN A 142 -26.95 5.49 17.29
CA GLN A 142 -25.66 5.38 17.96
C GLN A 142 -24.56 4.94 16.99
N ASN A 143 -23.37 5.51 17.17
CA ASN A 143 -22.17 5.07 16.45
C ASN A 143 -21.47 4.01 17.28
N LEU A 144 -21.43 2.78 16.79
CA LEU A 144 -20.73 1.66 17.39
C LEU A 144 -19.51 1.32 16.53
N ASN A 145 -18.45 0.86 17.15
CA ASN A 145 -17.32 0.26 16.45
C ASN A 145 -17.54 -1.26 16.38
N ARG A 146 -17.40 -1.81 15.18
CA ARG A 146 -17.40 -3.24 14.93
C ARG A 146 -16.00 -3.65 14.49
N GLU A 147 -15.43 -4.61 15.15
CA GLU A 147 -14.20 -5.23 14.67
C GLU A 147 -14.48 -5.94 13.35
N THR A 148 -13.68 -5.63 12.35
CA THR A 148 -13.79 -6.23 11.03
C THR A 148 -12.70 -7.26 10.80
N GLY A 149 -11.51 -7.05 11.40
CA GLY A 149 -10.37 -7.94 11.28
C GLY A 149 -9.90 -8.12 9.84
N ASN A 150 -10.19 -7.14 8.96
CA ASN A 150 -9.74 -7.20 7.58
C ASN A 150 -9.37 -5.82 7.04
N ILE A 151 -8.35 -5.81 6.18
CA ILE A 151 -7.95 -4.66 5.37
C ILE A 151 -7.59 -5.14 3.96
N VAL A 152 -7.54 -4.22 3.02
CA VAL A 152 -6.86 -4.38 1.75
C VAL A 152 -5.78 -3.32 1.65
N TYR A 153 -4.58 -3.71 1.30
CA TYR A 153 -3.48 -2.78 1.11
C TYR A 153 -2.63 -3.15 -0.10
N GLY A 154 -2.03 -2.13 -0.71
CA GLY A 154 -0.98 -2.29 -1.71
C GLY A 154 0.37 -2.05 -1.06
N GLU A 155 1.28 -3.00 -1.17
CA GLU A 155 2.65 -2.89 -0.68
C GLU A 155 3.58 -2.48 -1.82
N PHE A 156 4.38 -1.43 -1.58
CA PHE A 156 5.37 -0.92 -2.52
C PHE A 156 6.71 -0.78 -1.82
N THR A 157 7.74 -1.44 -2.33
CA THR A 157 9.10 -1.34 -1.79
C THR A 157 9.90 -0.29 -2.54
N HIS A 158 10.52 0.63 -1.82
CA HIS A 158 11.37 1.69 -2.35
C HIS A 158 12.80 1.52 -1.84
N PHE A 159 13.77 1.59 -2.74
CA PHE A 159 15.19 1.49 -2.40
C PHE A 159 15.89 2.86 -2.31
N THR A 160 15.23 3.92 -2.76
CA THR A 160 15.76 5.28 -2.74
C THR A 160 14.77 6.24 -2.09
N THR A 161 15.29 7.33 -1.54
CA THR A 161 14.45 8.47 -1.14
C THR A 161 13.82 9.06 -2.39
N ARG A 162 12.52 9.35 -2.33
CA ARG A 162 11.84 10.03 -3.41
C ARG A 162 12.49 11.39 -3.64
N PRO A 163 12.88 11.77 -4.86
CA PRO A 163 13.22 13.16 -5.16
C PRO A 163 11.99 14.02 -4.90
N VAL A 164 12.18 15.13 -4.21
CA VAL A 164 11.16 16.13 -3.88
C VAL A 164 10.75 16.87 -5.14
#